data_56d725ce81e3ac9f28688e9ee8292ac4
#
_entry.id   56d725ce81e3ac9f28688e9ee8292ac4
#
_cell.length_a   1.000
_cell.length_b   1.000
_cell.length_c   1.000
_cell.angle_alpha   90.00
_cell.angle_beta   90.00
_cell.angle_gamma   90.00
#
_symmetry.space_group_name_H-M   'P 1'
#
loop_
_entity.id
_entity.type
_entity.pdbx_description
1 polymer ?
#
loop_
_entity_poly.entity_id
_entity_poly.type
_entity_poly.pdbx_seq_one_letter_code
_entity_poly.pdbx_strand_id
1 'polypeptide(L)'
;MNSKQFVIADVFTEEQFGGNQLAVFTDGSGLDATTMQNIAREMNYSETTFLLPPEHDGDYRVRIFTPASELPFAGHPLVGSAYVIVAEQMKQKTEPVTPLSLETGVGPIHVEVRIAGGLPGCTTMTQLLPVVRGSYLNVGALAKALSLDASRIEQTGLPVETIFNGIPVLIVPVGTRADVENIRSDRGA
;
A
#
# COMPACT_ATOMS: atom_id res chain seq x y z
N MET A 1 8.83 -20.76 -21.50
CA MET A 1 8.34 -19.80 -20.50
C MET A 1 8.68 -18.43 -21.00
N ASN A 2 7.72 -17.50 -21.04
CA ASN A 2 8.03 -16.11 -21.35
C ASN A 2 8.65 -15.46 -20.12
N SER A 3 9.85 -14.88 -20.26
CA SER A 3 10.46 -14.09 -19.17
C SER A 3 9.64 -12.82 -18.94
N LYS A 4 9.49 -12.41 -17.68
CA LYS A 4 8.89 -11.15 -17.29
C LYS A 4 9.93 -10.29 -16.59
N GLN A 5 9.95 -9.00 -16.93
CA GLN A 5 10.82 -8.03 -16.27
C GLN A 5 10.15 -7.47 -15.02
N PHE A 6 10.93 -7.19 -14.02
CA PHE A 6 10.48 -6.50 -12.82
C PHE A 6 11.59 -5.59 -12.27
N VAL A 7 11.18 -4.61 -11.50
CA VAL A 7 12.05 -3.67 -10.78
C VAL A 7 11.79 -3.85 -9.29
N ILE A 8 12.85 -3.85 -8.48
CA ILE A 8 12.76 -3.76 -7.03
C ILE A 8 12.91 -2.28 -6.66
N ALA A 9 11.96 -1.76 -5.92
CA ALA A 9 11.99 -0.39 -5.40
C ALA A 9 11.91 -0.41 -3.86
N ASP A 10 12.68 0.47 -3.23
CA ASP A 10 12.57 0.76 -1.80
C ASP A 10 11.69 2.01 -1.66
N VAL A 11 10.48 1.85 -1.11
CA VAL A 11 9.48 2.92 -1.03
C VAL A 11 9.54 3.60 0.34
N PHE A 12 9.28 4.93 0.37
CA PHE A 12 9.36 5.79 1.55
C PHE A 12 10.78 5.97 2.11
N THR A 13 11.78 5.97 1.24
CA THR A 13 13.17 6.21 1.60
C THR A 13 13.91 6.92 0.47
N GLU A 14 14.99 7.61 0.82
CA GLU A 14 16.00 8.12 -0.11
C GLU A 14 17.29 7.28 -0.06
N GLU A 15 17.35 6.32 0.88
CA GLU A 15 18.49 5.45 1.08
C GLU A 15 18.23 4.06 0.52
N GLN A 16 19.19 3.52 -0.22
CA GLN A 16 19.16 2.16 -0.74
C GLN A 16 19.07 1.15 0.42
N PHE A 17 18.23 0.12 0.26
CA PHE A 17 17.94 -0.91 1.27
C PHE A 17 17.19 -0.41 2.52
N GLY A 18 16.69 0.83 2.48
CA GLY A 18 15.78 1.38 3.49
C GLY A 18 14.32 1.16 3.11
N GLY A 19 13.42 1.79 3.86
CA GLY A 19 11.99 1.85 3.52
C GLY A 19 11.27 0.52 3.45
N ASN A 20 10.27 0.42 2.54
CA ASN A 20 9.47 -0.77 2.31
C ASN A 20 9.69 -1.30 0.89
N GLN A 21 10.14 -2.52 0.77
CA GLN A 21 10.47 -3.17 -0.49
C GLN A 21 9.22 -3.47 -1.31
N LEU A 22 9.34 -3.27 -2.62
CA LEU A 22 8.28 -3.54 -3.59
C LEU A 22 8.88 -4.16 -4.85
N ALA A 23 8.31 -5.26 -5.32
CA ALA A 23 8.57 -5.76 -6.67
C ALA A 23 7.49 -5.24 -7.62
N VAL A 24 7.89 -4.55 -8.68
CA VAL A 24 7.00 -4.02 -9.72
C VAL A 24 7.25 -4.76 -11.02
N PHE A 25 6.33 -5.62 -11.43
CA PHE A 25 6.33 -6.25 -12.75
C PHE A 25 5.80 -5.25 -13.77
N THR A 26 6.67 -4.76 -14.64
CA THR A 26 6.37 -3.67 -15.59
C THR A 26 5.45 -4.08 -16.74
N ASP A 27 5.25 -5.38 -16.94
CA ASP A 27 4.25 -5.96 -17.85
C ASP A 27 3.68 -7.26 -17.25
N GLY A 28 2.48 -7.18 -16.69
CA GLY A 28 1.71 -8.31 -16.16
C GLY A 28 0.83 -9.02 -17.21
N SER A 29 0.83 -8.56 -18.47
CA SER A 29 -0.03 -9.12 -19.52
C SER A 29 0.22 -10.62 -19.72
N GLY A 30 -0.86 -11.40 -19.85
CA GLY A 30 -0.79 -12.84 -20.04
C GLY A 30 -0.52 -13.66 -18.78
N LEU A 31 -0.38 -13.03 -17.61
CA LEU A 31 -0.35 -13.71 -16.32
C LEU A 31 -1.78 -13.79 -15.76
N ASP A 32 -2.19 -14.96 -15.33
CA ASP A 32 -3.44 -15.14 -14.58
C ASP A 32 -3.24 -14.80 -13.09
N ALA A 33 -4.35 -14.66 -12.36
CA ALA A 33 -4.33 -14.31 -10.94
C ALA A 33 -3.55 -15.33 -10.09
N THR A 34 -3.64 -16.62 -10.43
CA THR A 34 -2.94 -17.69 -9.71
C THR A 34 -1.43 -17.57 -9.88
N THR A 35 -0.98 -17.30 -11.10
CA THR A 35 0.44 -17.10 -11.40
C THR A 35 0.97 -15.82 -10.72
N MET A 36 0.23 -14.71 -10.76
CA MET A 36 0.61 -13.48 -10.04
C MET A 36 0.73 -13.73 -8.54
N GLN A 37 -0.23 -14.45 -7.93
CA GLN A 37 -0.19 -14.82 -6.51
C GLN A 37 1.02 -15.70 -6.17
N ASN A 38 1.36 -16.66 -7.02
CA ASN A 38 2.52 -17.53 -6.81
C ASN A 38 3.83 -16.72 -6.91
N ILE A 39 3.94 -15.82 -7.87
CA ILE A 39 5.08 -14.91 -7.99
C ILE A 39 5.20 -14.03 -6.72
N ALA A 40 4.11 -13.44 -6.24
CA ALA A 40 4.13 -12.62 -5.02
C ALA A 40 4.58 -13.42 -3.79
N ARG A 41 4.18 -14.69 -3.70
CA ARG A 41 4.63 -15.60 -2.63
C ARG A 41 6.12 -15.93 -2.75
N GLU A 42 6.62 -16.14 -3.97
CA GLU A 42 8.04 -16.42 -4.24
C GLU A 42 8.91 -15.19 -3.91
N MET A 43 8.48 -13.97 -4.31
CA MET A 43 9.17 -12.72 -4.00
C MET A 43 9.22 -12.46 -2.50
N ASN A 44 8.17 -12.83 -1.77
CA ASN A 44 8.04 -12.72 -0.32
C ASN A 44 8.30 -11.32 0.25
N TYR A 45 8.03 -10.27 -0.53
CA TYR A 45 7.97 -8.88 -0.07
C TYR A 45 6.60 -8.59 0.54
N SER A 46 6.46 -7.45 1.25
CA SER A 46 5.15 -7.02 1.78
C SER A 46 4.10 -7.06 0.68
N GLU A 47 4.43 -6.49 -0.48
CA GLU A 47 3.61 -6.55 -1.69
C GLU A 47 4.44 -6.68 -2.96
N THR A 48 3.78 -7.19 -4.00
CA THR A 48 4.24 -7.26 -5.38
C THR A 48 3.16 -6.69 -6.27
N THR A 49 3.52 -5.83 -7.23
CA THR A 49 2.57 -5.23 -8.16
C THR A 49 2.81 -5.71 -9.58
N PHE A 50 1.71 -5.77 -10.34
CA PHE A 50 1.71 -6.10 -11.76
C PHE A 50 1.01 -4.98 -12.52
N LEU A 51 1.76 -4.34 -13.43
CA LEU A 51 1.24 -3.32 -14.33
C LEU A 51 0.58 -3.99 -15.53
N LEU A 52 -0.62 -3.55 -15.85
CA LEU A 52 -1.43 -4.05 -16.95
C LEU A 52 -1.91 -2.87 -17.80
N PRO A 53 -2.28 -3.09 -19.06
CA PRO A 53 -3.05 -2.11 -19.82
C PRO A 53 -4.31 -1.71 -19.04
N PRO A 54 -4.72 -0.42 -19.11
CA PRO A 54 -5.93 0.04 -18.43
C PRO A 54 -7.17 -0.65 -19.02
N GLU A 55 -8.20 -0.84 -18.21
CA GLU A 55 -9.51 -1.34 -18.64
C GLU A 55 -10.49 -0.21 -18.97
N HIS A 56 -10.20 1.01 -18.48
CA HIS A 56 -11.00 2.22 -18.66
C HIS A 56 -10.12 3.39 -19.08
N ASP A 57 -10.34 4.58 -18.53
CA ASP A 57 -9.67 5.83 -18.90
C ASP A 57 -8.37 6.10 -18.08
N GLY A 58 -7.85 5.10 -17.35
CA GLY A 58 -6.59 5.21 -16.62
C GLY A 58 -5.37 5.11 -17.52
N ASP A 59 -4.18 5.38 -16.96
CA ASP A 59 -2.90 5.18 -17.66
C ASP A 59 -2.46 3.72 -17.57
N TYR A 60 -2.65 3.10 -16.41
CA TYR A 60 -2.35 1.69 -16.13
C TYR A 60 -3.37 1.11 -15.17
N ARG A 61 -3.61 -0.19 -15.30
CA ARG A 61 -4.22 -0.98 -14.24
C ARG A 61 -3.13 -1.60 -13.37
N VAL A 62 -3.25 -1.48 -12.04
CA VAL A 62 -2.31 -2.02 -11.08
C VAL A 62 -2.98 -3.08 -10.23
N ARG A 63 -2.47 -4.31 -10.30
CA ARG A 63 -2.88 -5.39 -9.40
C ARG A 63 -1.83 -5.56 -8.31
N ILE A 64 -2.27 -5.71 -7.06
CA ILE A 64 -1.44 -5.68 -5.87
C ILE A 64 -1.62 -6.99 -5.11
N PHE A 65 -0.53 -7.68 -4.83
CA PHE A 65 -0.54 -8.97 -4.15
C PHE A 65 0.40 -8.95 -2.94
N THR A 66 -0.10 -9.38 -1.78
CA THR A 66 0.73 -9.84 -0.68
C THR A 66 1.16 -11.29 -0.94
N PRO A 67 2.07 -11.90 -0.17
CA PRO A 67 2.34 -13.34 -0.25
C PRO A 67 1.10 -14.22 -0.01
N ALA A 68 0.05 -13.70 0.65
CA ALA A 68 -1.14 -14.45 1.02
C ALA A 68 -2.34 -14.23 0.09
N SER A 69 -2.55 -13.00 -0.39
CA SER A 69 -3.76 -12.64 -1.14
C SER A 69 -3.58 -11.39 -1.98
N GLU A 70 -4.45 -11.23 -2.98
CA GLU A 70 -4.60 -9.98 -3.71
C GLU A 70 -5.30 -8.92 -2.85
N LEU A 71 -4.83 -7.67 -2.94
CA LEU A 71 -5.42 -6.51 -2.27
C LEU A 71 -6.08 -5.59 -3.30
N PRO A 72 -7.27 -5.05 -3.00
CA PRO A 72 -7.92 -4.09 -3.89
C PRO A 72 -7.22 -2.73 -3.90
N PHE A 73 -6.45 -2.41 -2.85
CA PHE A 73 -5.75 -1.15 -2.66
C PHE A 73 -4.62 -1.32 -1.64
N ALA A 74 -3.49 -0.64 -1.89
CA ALA A 74 -2.44 -0.44 -0.90
C ALA A 74 -1.60 0.81 -1.26
N GLY A 75 -1.19 1.59 -0.26
CA GLY A 75 -0.56 2.91 -0.45
C GLY A 75 0.83 2.84 -1.06
N HIS A 76 1.79 2.21 -0.36
CA HIS A 76 3.17 2.19 -0.84
C HIS A 76 3.34 1.48 -2.19
N PRO A 77 2.58 0.40 -2.52
CA PRO A 77 2.68 -0.22 -3.84
C PRO A 77 2.29 0.71 -4.99
N LEU A 78 1.28 1.57 -4.80
CA LEU A 78 0.87 2.54 -5.83
C LEU A 78 1.91 3.65 -5.99
N VAL A 79 2.45 4.17 -4.88
CA VAL A 79 3.52 5.18 -4.89
C VAL A 79 4.76 4.63 -5.60
N GLY A 80 5.21 3.42 -5.25
CA GLY A 80 6.36 2.78 -5.88
C GLY A 80 6.13 2.42 -7.34
N SER A 81 4.93 1.91 -7.69
CA SER A 81 4.59 1.61 -9.08
C SER A 81 4.58 2.86 -9.96
N ALA A 82 4.01 3.99 -9.47
CA ALA A 82 4.02 5.25 -10.20
C ALA A 82 5.46 5.76 -10.41
N TYR A 83 6.31 5.67 -9.41
CA TYR A 83 7.73 6.00 -9.53
C TYR A 83 8.41 5.17 -10.63
N VAL A 84 8.22 3.84 -10.62
CA VAL A 84 8.82 2.92 -11.62
C VAL A 84 8.29 3.22 -13.02
N ILE A 85 6.98 3.45 -13.19
CA ILE A 85 6.38 3.83 -14.49
C ILE A 85 7.07 5.07 -15.06
N VAL A 86 7.23 6.11 -14.23
CA VAL A 86 7.86 7.35 -14.69
C VAL A 86 9.35 7.14 -14.98
N ALA A 87 10.07 6.39 -14.14
CA ALA A 87 11.48 6.07 -14.33
C ALA A 87 11.73 5.35 -15.66
N GLU A 88 10.92 4.36 -16.00
CA GLU A 88 10.99 3.62 -17.28
C GLU A 88 10.68 4.51 -18.50
N GLN A 89 9.83 5.53 -18.33
CA GLN A 89 9.40 6.47 -19.38
C GLN A 89 10.26 7.73 -19.48
N MET A 90 11.25 7.94 -18.60
CA MET A 90 12.02 9.19 -18.48
C MET A 90 12.64 9.70 -19.79
N LYS A 91 12.95 8.83 -20.74
CA LYS A 91 13.46 9.24 -22.06
C LYS A 91 12.49 10.10 -22.88
N GLN A 92 11.23 10.20 -22.46
CA GLN A 92 10.14 10.86 -23.18
C GLN A 92 9.49 12.03 -22.41
N LYS A 93 9.83 12.25 -21.13
CA LYS A 93 9.15 13.23 -20.28
C LYS A 93 10.08 14.33 -19.79
N THR A 94 9.69 15.58 -20.05
CA THR A 94 10.39 16.80 -19.65
C THR A 94 9.61 17.62 -18.62
N GLU A 95 8.38 17.23 -18.34
CA GLU A 95 7.50 17.96 -17.42
C GLU A 95 7.97 17.80 -15.96
N PRO A 96 7.91 18.87 -15.15
CA PRO A 96 8.37 18.83 -13.76
C PRO A 96 7.49 17.94 -12.85
N VAL A 97 6.25 17.67 -13.26
CA VAL A 97 5.32 16.77 -12.58
C VAL A 97 4.63 15.90 -13.62
N THR A 98 4.62 14.60 -13.38
CA THR A 98 3.88 13.65 -14.22
C THR A 98 2.68 13.14 -13.44
N PRO A 99 1.45 13.53 -13.81
CA PRO A 99 0.24 12.92 -13.27
C PRO A 99 0.00 11.55 -13.89
N LEU A 100 -0.50 10.62 -13.08
CA LEU A 100 -0.93 9.28 -13.49
C LEU A 100 -2.29 8.97 -12.86
N SER A 101 -3.13 8.29 -13.60
CA SER A 101 -4.36 7.67 -13.12
C SER A 101 -4.18 6.16 -13.12
N LEU A 102 -4.07 5.56 -11.93
CA LEU A 102 -3.86 4.12 -11.75
C LEU A 102 -5.18 3.45 -11.41
N GLU A 103 -5.64 2.53 -12.26
CA GLU A 103 -6.84 1.73 -12.00
C GLU A 103 -6.53 0.64 -10.98
N THR A 104 -7.32 0.58 -9.92
CA THR A 104 -7.19 -0.37 -8.80
C THR A 104 -8.51 -1.07 -8.53
N GLY A 105 -8.53 -2.04 -7.62
CA GLY A 105 -9.74 -2.71 -7.18
C GLY A 105 -10.78 -1.82 -6.49
N VAL A 106 -10.39 -0.59 -6.09
CA VAL A 106 -11.29 0.41 -5.49
C VAL A 106 -11.62 1.57 -6.44
N GLY A 107 -11.19 1.47 -7.71
CA GLY A 107 -11.36 2.51 -8.72
C GLY A 107 -10.04 3.22 -9.07
N PRO A 108 -10.09 4.31 -9.84
CA PRO A 108 -8.92 5.07 -10.24
C PRO A 108 -8.33 5.85 -9.06
N ILE A 109 -7.02 5.81 -8.92
CA ILE A 109 -6.25 6.55 -7.93
C ILE A 109 -5.31 7.49 -8.67
N HIS A 110 -5.38 8.78 -8.33
CA HIS A 110 -4.51 9.79 -8.90
C HIS A 110 -3.18 9.86 -8.15
N VAL A 111 -2.09 9.81 -8.90
CA VAL A 111 -0.73 9.86 -8.36
C VAL A 111 0.06 10.86 -9.19
N GLU A 112 0.85 11.69 -8.53
CA GLU A 112 1.76 12.64 -9.16
C GLU A 112 3.20 12.29 -8.81
N VAL A 113 4.05 12.17 -9.84
CA VAL A 113 5.48 11.97 -9.65
C VAL A 113 6.21 13.26 -10.03
N ARG A 114 6.88 13.87 -9.07
CA ARG A 114 7.73 15.05 -9.31
C ARG A 114 9.06 14.65 -9.91
N ILE A 115 9.49 15.34 -10.96
CA ILE A 115 10.79 15.15 -11.58
C ILE A 115 11.75 16.23 -11.03
N ALA A 116 12.88 15.81 -10.50
CA ALA A 116 13.94 16.66 -9.98
C ALA A 116 15.30 16.20 -10.53
N GLY A 117 16.06 17.12 -11.13
CA GLY A 117 17.37 16.78 -11.68
C GLY A 117 17.34 15.75 -12.82
N GLY A 118 16.20 15.63 -13.53
CA GLY A 118 16.03 14.64 -14.60
C GLY A 118 15.74 13.22 -14.09
N LEU A 119 15.41 13.04 -12.81
CA LEU A 119 15.02 11.76 -12.20
C LEU A 119 13.68 11.88 -11.49
N PRO A 120 12.89 10.78 -11.43
CA PRO A 120 11.71 10.75 -10.58
C PRO A 120 12.13 10.98 -9.12
N GLY A 121 11.34 11.77 -8.41
CA GLY A 121 11.57 12.10 -7.01
C GLY A 121 10.34 11.82 -6.16
N CYS A 122 9.89 12.83 -5.41
CA CYS A 122 8.73 12.70 -4.53
C CYS A 122 7.48 12.30 -5.32
N THR A 123 6.82 11.25 -4.86
CA THR A 123 5.54 10.75 -5.40
C THR A 123 4.43 11.04 -4.40
N THR A 124 3.37 11.69 -4.87
CA THR A 124 2.20 12.06 -4.07
C THR A 124 0.96 11.34 -4.60
N MET A 125 0.22 10.69 -3.71
CA MET A 125 -1.01 9.97 -4.05
C MET A 125 -2.21 10.65 -3.40
N THR A 126 -3.27 10.86 -4.18
CA THR A 126 -4.56 11.31 -3.64
C THR A 126 -5.36 10.09 -3.21
N GLN A 127 -5.52 9.93 -1.90
CA GLN A 127 -6.26 8.79 -1.33
C GLN A 127 -7.78 9.05 -1.35
N LEU A 128 -8.53 7.95 -1.27
CA LEU A 128 -9.96 7.99 -0.98
C LEU A 128 -10.20 8.68 0.38
N LEU A 129 -11.27 9.43 0.48
CA LEU A 129 -11.68 9.98 1.78
C LEU A 129 -12.02 8.85 2.75
N PRO A 130 -11.50 8.91 3.98
CA PRO A 130 -11.79 7.88 4.97
C PRO A 130 -13.28 7.92 5.37
N VAL A 131 -13.88 6.75 5.51
CA VAL A 131 -15.27 6.57 5.92
C VAL A 131 -15.32 5.72 7.18
N VAL A 132 -15.94 6.24 8.24
CA VAL A 132 -16.22 5.46 9.45
C VAL A 132 -17.27 4.39 9.13
N ARG A 133 -16.93 3.13 9.35
CA ARG A 133 -17.82 1.97 9.12
C ARG A 133 -18.53 1.49 10.38
N GLY A 134 -18.02 1.82 11.55
CA GLY A 134 -18.61 1.49 12.84
C GLY A 134 -17.62 1.56 13.98
N SER A 135 -18.14 1.52 15.21
CA SER A 135 -17.35 1.52 16.42
C SER A 135 -17.24 0.10 16.99
N TYR A 136 -16.08 -0.21 17.55
CA TYR A 136 -15.83 -1.47 18.24
C TYR A 136 -16.01 -1.28 19.73
N LEU A 137 -16.99 -1.98 20.31
CA LEU A 137 -17.43 -1.73 21.69
C LEU A 137 -16.74 -2.62 22.75
N ASN A 138 -16.15 -3.75 22.36
CA ASN A 138 -15.51 -4.65 23.33
C ASN A 138 -14.05 -4.29 23.53
N VAL A 139 -13.81 -3.14 24.22
CA VAL A 139 -12.47 -2.64 24.52
C VAL A 139 -11.66 -3.63 25.35
N GLY A 140 -12.31 -4.36 26.27
CA GLY A 140 -11.62 -5.35 27.11
C GLY A 140 -11.02 -6.51 26.32
N ALA A 141 -11.75 -7.07 25.32
CA ALA A 141 -11.21 -8.11 24.45
C ALA A 141 -10.07 -7.58 23.59
N LEU A 142 -10.21 -6.35 23.09
CA LEU A 142 -9.18 -5.71 22.28
C LEU A 142 -7.89 -5.46 23.09
N ALA A 143 -8.02 -4.92 24.32
CA ALA A 143 -6.90 -4.70 25.21
C ALA A 143 -6.15 -6.01 25.50
N LYS A 144 -6.90 -7.09 25.75
CA LYS A 144 -6.32 -8.43 25.93
C LYS A 144 -5.55 -8.89 24.69
N ALA A 145 -6.12 -8.73 23.47
CA ALA A 145 -5.46 -9.09 22.22
C ALA A 145 -4.18 -8.27 21.95
N LEU A 146 -4.09 -7.06 22.49
CA LEU A 146 -2.93 -6.18 22.42
C LEU A 146 -1.97 -6.33 23.61
N SER A 147 -2.30 -7.17 24.60
CA SER A 147 -1.57 -7.34 25.87
C SER A 147 -1.43 -6.01 26.63
N LEU A 148 -2.49 -5.21 26.62
CA LEU A 148 -2.59 -3.92 27.31
C LEU A 148 -3.64 -3.99 28.44
N ASP A 149 -3.52 -3.08 29.39
CA ASP A 149 -4.63 -2.76 30.28
C ASP A 149 -5.70 -1.97 29.52
N ALA A 150 -6.98 -2.30 29.71
CA ALA A 150 -8.09 -1.62 29.04
C ALA A 150 -8.12 -0.11 29.30
N SER A 151 -7.67 0.32 30.48
CA SER A 151 -7.56 1.73 30.84
C SER A 151 -6.65 2.53 29.89
N ARG A 152 -5.67 1.88 29.24
CA ARG A 152 -4.77 2.52 28.28
C ARG A 152 -5.47 2.96 26.99
N ILE A 153 -6.58 2.32 26.67
CA ILE A 153 -7.47 2.68 25.56
C ILE A 153 -8.54 3.65 26.07
N GLU A 154 -9.22 3.30 27.16
CA GLU A 154 -10.37 4.05 27.69
C GLU A 154 -10.02 5.50 28.09
N GLN A 155 -8.84 5.70 28.71
CA GLN A 155 -8.40 7.03 29.15
C GLN A 155 -8.19 8.04 28.01
N THR A 156 -8.12 7.58 26.75
CA THR A 156 -7.99 8.48 25.59
C THR A 156 -9.27 9.26 25.35
N GLY A 157 -10.43 8.76 25.82
CA GLY A 157 -11.75 9.33 25.53
C GLY A 157 -12.12 9.26 24.04
N LEU A 158 -11.30 8.63 23.19
CA LEU A 158 -11.56 8.49 21.76
C LEU A 158 -12.18 7.13 21.46
N PRO A 159 -13.07 7.03 20.44
CA PRO A 159 -13.68 5.77 20.06
C PRO A 159 -12.67 4.86 19.35
N VAL A 160 -12.87 3.54 19.52
CA VAL A 160 -12.25 2.54 18.66
C VAL A 160 -13.15 2.33 17.45
N GLU A 161 -12.64 2.60 16.25
CA GLU A 161 -13.45 2.65 15.04
C GLU A 161 -12.83 1.90 13.87
N THR A 162 -13.67 1.28 13.06
CA THR A 162 -13.28 0.77 11.75
C THR A 162 -13.39 1.88 10.73
N ILE A 163 -12.26 2.23 10.15
CA ILE A 163 -12.14 3.22 9.08
C ILE A 163 -11.87 2.51 7.77
N PHE A 164 -12.52 2.94 6.70
CA PHE A 164 -12.30 2.46 5.34
C PHE A 164 -11.78 3.59 4.46
N ASN A 165 -10.63 3.38 3.84
CA ASN A 165 -10.05 4.27 2.82
C ASN A 165 -9.43 3.45 1.66
N GLY A 166 -10.10 2.36 1.29
CA GLY A 166 -9.62 1.38 0.31
C GLY A 166 -9.54 -0.02 0.90
N ILE A 167 -9.10 -0.14 2.15
CA ILE A 167 -9.18 -1.34 2.98
C ILE A 167 -9.78 -0.98 4.36
N PRO A 168 -10.47 -1.91 5.04
CA PRO A 168 -10.95 -1.67 6.40
C PRO A 168 -9.78 -1.80 7.40
N VAL A 169 -9.63 -0.78 8.24
CA VAL A 169 -8.60 -0.74 9.29
C VAL A 169 -9.27 -0.40 10.62
N LEU A 170 -8.98 -1.16 11.68
CA LEU A 170 -9.41 -0.85 13.02
C LEU A 170 -8.42 0.13 13.67
N ILE A 171 -8.89 1.34 13.95
CA ILE A 171 -8.11 2.37 14.64
C ILE A 171 -8.31 2.23 16.14
N VAL A 172 -7.24 1.98 16.86
CA VAL A 172 -7.24 1.81 18.30
C VAL A 172 -6.42 2.95 18.92
N PRO A 173 -7.07 3.96 19.52
CA PRO A 173 -6.36 5.01 20.25
C PRO A 173 -5.73 4.44 21.52
N VAL A 174 -4.47 4.80 21.78
CA VAL A 174 -3.72 4.36 22.97
C VAL A 174 -3.10 5.58 23.64
N GLY A 175 -3.11 5.61 24.97
CA GLY A 175 -2.84 6.81 25.75
C GLY A 175 -1.45 7.41 25.59
N THR A 176 -0.40 6.59 25.40
CA THR A 176 0.97 7.07 25.28
C THR A 176 1.76 6.30 24.22
N ARG A 177 2.84 6.92 23.74
CA ARG A 177 3.80 6.26 22.85
C ARG A 177 4.40 5.00 23.48
N ALA A 178 4.72 5.05 24.78
CA ALA A 178 5.25 3.91 25.50
C ALA A 178 4.25 2.73 25.53
N ASP A 179 2.95 3.01 25.64
CA ASP A 179 1.93 1.96 25.56
C ASP A 179 1.92 1.32 24.17
N VAL A 180 2.05 2.11 23.08
CA VAL A 180 2.14 1.58 21.71
C VAL A 180 3.39 0.69 21.53
N GLU A 181 4.54 1.11 22.04
CA GLU A 181 5.81 0.37 21.96
C GLU A 181 5.77 -0.96 22.76
N ASN A 182 4.93 -1.02 23.78
CA ASN A 182 4.74 -2.20 24.61
C ASN A 182 3.67 -3.18 24.11
N ILE A 183 2.94 -2.86 23.03
CA ILE A 183 1.95 -3.77 22.45
C ILE A 183 2.61 -5.11 22.09
N ARG A 184 1.93 -6.19 22.49
CA ARG A 184 2.24 -7.55 22.05
C ARG A 184 0.94 -8.17 21.55
N SER A 185 0.91 -8.56 20.28
CA SER A 185 -0.29 -9.17 19.70
C SER A 185 -0.46 -10.60 20.17
N ASP A 186 -1.58 -10.89 20.82
CA ASP A 186 -2.04 -12.24 21.13
C ASP A 186 -3.18 -12.61 20.16
N ARG A 187 -2.89 -13.47 19.20
CA ARG A 187 -3.86 -13.91 18.17
C ARG A 187 -4.82 -14.98 18.69
N GLY A 188 -4.61 -15.49 19.91
CA GLY A 188 -5.45 -16.50 20.56
C GLY A 188 -6.38 -15.93 21.63
N ALA A 189 -6.32 -14.61 21.87
CA ALA A 189 -7.08 -13.94 22.94
C ALA A 189 -8.53 -13.63 22.54
#